data_77e9078a26610097ae0e9b75f6fbacfc
#
_entry.id   77e9078a26610097ae0e9b75f6fbacfc
#
_cell.length_a   1.000
_cell.length_b   1.000
_cell.length_c   1.000
_cell.angle_alpha   90.00
_cell.angle_beta   90.00
_cell.angle_gamma   90.00
#
_symmetry.space_group_name_H-M   'P 1'
#
loop_
_entity.id
_entity.type
_entity.pdbx_description
1 polymer ?
#
loop_
_entity_poly.entity_id
_entity_poly.type
_entity_poly.pdbx_seq_one_letter_code
_entity_poly.pdbx_strand_id
1 'polypeptide(L)'
;MNNMKKYIPILMIPVLLVSCKKDFLDKQPHEFTDAVFWKTAAQAESALAGVYTPLQDEEALGGEEWCSIETFGDNAYMNDNYSDYIAMSEFRALQNNEGDLSHNSYVSYYKTIKRATDVLTNVPGISMDAAQKKRILGEANFLLGFSYYELAARYGGLPIYDSKDPAAALVRKTEAETWAVIETTLKNATTQLAWEHEEGRPGLGAAWGMLAKVYAYEKKWSDAKTAAETVISSGKHSLTTSYADIFTIQHENDAEILFGLGARLGEYPITPVLMLPNNVWGGTHPEPMGEGWRLVSATVNLYNAYQVGDLRKKATVAKRGVDVITYNGSTDILQAPNNQSPIVCVKYNAPYKDEYTGWAAGLNVPALRYADVLLIDAEAIMNLNGGGPTTRTTTVAAATIPFNLVRRRAGLATIAAPTFNDLMYERRMELAFEGGDRHFDLVRWGLAESIYNALPAEGTYKPARTFIPTRHRLLPYPQGEIDNSNGSIKQNPNY
;
A
#
# COMPACT_ATOMS: atom_id res chain seq x y z
N MET A 1 11.57 98.53 -17.01
CA MET A 1 10.50 98.20 -16.46
C MET A 1 10.84 96.88 -15.74
N ASN A 2 10.58 96.75 -14.53
CA ASN A 2 11.36 96.06 -13.49
C ASN A 2 11.46 94.54 -13.59
N ASN A 3 12.69 94.03 -13.58
CA ASN A 3 13.08 92.66 -13.32
C ASN A 3 13.12 92.42 -11.80
N MET A 4 12.26 91.54 -11.31
CA MET A 4 12.36 91.03 -9.98
C MET A 4 12.94 89.57 -10.00
N LYS A 5 14.20 89.43 -9.62
CA LYS A 5 14.83 88.12 -9.38
C LYS A 5 14.30 87.53 -8.05
N LYS A 6 13.63 86.41 -8.10
CA LYS A 6 13.23 85.61 -6.89
C LYS A 6 14.39 84.69 -6.49
N TYR A 7 14.90 84.89 -5.32
CA TYR A 7 15.84 83.98 -4.66
C TYR A 7 15.02 82.83 -4.01
N ILE A 8 15.36 81.60 -4.35
CA ILE A 8 14.85 80.39 -3.69
C ILE A 8 15.89 79.92 -2.67
N PRO A 9 15.58 79.84 -1.36
CA PRO A 9 16.54 79.32 -0.41
C PRO A 9 16.54 77.78 -0.56
N ILE A 10 17.73 77.19 -0.80
CA ILE A 10 17.98 75.76 -0.75
C ILE A 10 17.97 75.32 0.71
N LEU A 11 16.93 74.60 1.09
CA LEU A 11 16.80 73.94 2.40
C LEU A 11 17.64 72.66 2.39
N MET A 12 18.80 72.67 3.07
CA MET A 12 19.68 71.56 3.22
C MET A 12 19.10 70.61 4.30
N ILE A 13 18.48 69.50 3.87
CA ILE A 13 18.01 68.48 4.77
C ILE A 13 19.18 67.56 5.13
N PRO A 14 19.56 67.41 6.43
CA PRO A 14 20.58 66.44 6.82
C PRO A 14 20.02 65.03 6.66
N VAL A 15 20.61 64.26 5.77
CA VAL A 15 20.38 62.80 5.67
C VAL A 15 20.95 62.14 6.91
N LEU A 16 20.08 61.78 7.84
CA LEU A 16 20.44 60.92 8.98
C LEU A 16 20.75 59.53 8.41
N LEU A 17 22.02 59.17 8.34
CA LEU A 17 22.47 57.81 8.15
C LEU A 17 22.06 56.99 9.38
N VAL A 18 20.88 56.40 9.33
CA VAL A 18 20.50 55.34 10.29
C VAL A 18 21.34 54.14 9.93
N SER A 19 22.42 53.92 10.71
CA SER A 19 23.20 52.68 10.66
C SER A 19 22.26 51.51 11.02
N CYS A 20 21.94 50.72 10.03
CA CYS A 20 21.29 49.43 10.26
C CYS A 20 22.19 48.61 11.21
N LYS A 21 21.69 48.28 12.39
CA LYS A 21 22.36 47.35 13.32
C LYS A 21 22.57 46.01 12.56
N LYS A 22 23.70 45.36 12.79
CA LYS A 22 24.06 44.03 12.23
C LYS A 22 22.94 43.00 12.41
N ASP A 23 22.16 43.10 13.47
CA ASP A 23 21.05 42.22 13.81
C ASP A 23 19.87 42.26 12.81
N PHE A 24 19.80 43.32 11.96
CA PHE A 24 18.75 43.39 10.92
C PHE A 24 19.08 42.50 9.71
N LEU A 25 20.35 42.18 9.50
CA LEU A 25 20.82 41.30 8.42
C LEU A 25 20.96 39.84 8.85
N ASP A 26 20.98 39.58 10.15
CA ASP A 26 20.97 38.24 10.76
C ASP A 26 19.52 37.74 10.91
N LYS A 27 18.75 37.77 9.82
CA LYS A 27 17.53 36.99 9.78
C LYS A 27 17.94 35.52 9.75
N GLN A 28 17.67 34.83 10.87
CA GLN A 28 17.62 33.38 10.85
C GLN A 28 16.77 32.94 9.64
N PRO A 29 17.25 32.06 8.79
CA PRO A 29 16.43 31.58 7.69
C PRO A 29 15.11 31.07 8.26
N HIS A 30 13.97 31.50 7.73
CA HIS A 30 12.65 30.98 8.07
C HIS A 30 12.48 29.54 7.58
N GLU A 31 13.44 29.02 6.84
CA GLU A 31 13.51 27.63 6.43
C GLU A 31 14.35 26.85 7.45
N PHE A 32 13.78 25.72 7.92
CA PHE A 32 14.51 24.78 8.76
C PHE A 32 15.64 24.17 7.94
N THR A 33 16.87 24.66 8.15
CA THR A 33 18.05 24.00 7.59
C THR A 33 18.37 22.76 8.43
N ASP A 34 18.99 21.75 7.84
CA ASP A 34 19.46 20.53 8.57
C ASP A 34 20.28 20.87 9.81
N ALA A 35 21.03 21.98 9.78
CA ALA A 35 21.84 22.44 10.89
C ALA A 35 21.05 22.81 12.15
N VAL A 36 19.77 23.19 12.03
CA VAL A 36 18.93 23.62 13.16
C VAL A 36 17.78 22.65 13.45
N PHE A 37 17.42 21.77 12.53
CA PHE A 37 16.27 20.89 12.67
C PHE A 37 16.54 19.72 13.62
N TRP A 38 17.60 18.95 13.46
CA TRP A 38 17.84 17.68 14.18
C TRP A 38 18.43 17.90 15.60
N LYS A 39 17.69 18.56 16.52
CA LYS A 39 18.19 18.94 17.86
C LYS A 39 17.37 18.40 19.01
N THR A 40 16.07 18.19 18.83
CA THR A 40 15.15 17.88 19.93
C THR A 40 14.29 16.64 19.66
N ALA A 41 13.77 16.02 20.72
CA ALA A 41 12.82 14.93 20.62
C ALA A 41 11.55 15.31 19.81
N ALA A 42 11.04 16.52 19.99
CA ALA A 42 9.87 17.00 19.24
C ALA A 42 10.14 17.08 17.73
N GLN A 43 11.36 17.49 17.33
CA GLN A 43 11.77 17.50 15.93
C GLN A 43 11.92 16.07 15.37
N ALA A 44 12.42 15.12 16.17
CA ALA A 44 12.48 13.72 15.79
C ALA A 44 11.08 13.12 15.55
N GLU A 45 10.11 13.43 16.42
CA GLU A 45 8.71 13.02 16.23
C GLU A 45 8.09 13.66 14.99
N SER A 46 8.31 14.94 14.76
CA SER A 46 7.81 15.64 13.57
C SER A 46 8.42 15.05 12.29
N ALA A 47 9.70 14.71 12.31
CA ALA A 47 10.36 14.05 11.19
C ALA A 47 9.75 12.66 10.92
N LEU A 48 9.53 11.87 11.99
CA LEU A 48 8.88 10.56 11.87
C LEU A 48 7.45 10.69 11.32
N ALA A 49 6.64 11.64 11.81
CA ALA A 49 5.33 11.90 11.24
C ALA A 49 5.41 12.22 9.74
N GLY A 50 6.42 12.99 9.34
CA GLY A 50 6.70 13.27 7.94
C GLY A 50 7.02 12.05 7.08
N VAL A 51 7.48 10.92 7.67
CA VAL A 51 7.74 9.66 6.94
C VAL A 51 6.43 9.03 6.46
N TYR A 52 5.36 9.13 7.23
CA TYR A 52 4.05 8.56 6.87
C TYR A 52 3.34 9.33 5.76
N THR A 53 3.56 10.65 5.67
CA THR A 53 2.81 11.52 4.76
C THR A 53 2.79 11.04 3.30
N PRO A 54 3.91 10.62 2.67
CA PRO A 54 3.85 10.20 1.27
C PRO A 54 3.08 8.89 1.05
N LEU A 55 2.94 8.06 2.07
CA LEU A 55 2.10 6.86 1.99
C LEU A 55 0.60 7.20 2.00
N GLN A 56 0.24 8.39 2.49
CA GLN A 56 -1.12 8.92 2.47
C GLN A 56 -1.44 9.68 1.18
N ASP A 57 -0.46 9.88 0.29
CA ASP A 57 -0.68 10.50 -1.01
C ASP A 57 -1.68 9.67 -1.83
N GLU A 58 -2.47 10.34 -2.66
CA GLU A 58 -3.50 9.75 -3.51
C GLU A 58 -2.93 8.69 -4.46
N GLU A 59 -1.71 8.90 -4.94
CA GLU A 59 -1.03 8.03 -5.88
C GLU A 59 -0.34 6.82 -5.23
N ALA A 60 -0.34 6.71 -3.89
CA ALA A 60 0.28 5.60 -3.16
C ALA A 60 -0.74 4.76 -2.41
N LEU A 61 -0.34 4.22 -1.26
CA LEU A 61 -1.15 3.37 -0.40
C LEU A 61 -2.46 4.07 0.05
N GLY A 62 -2.43 5.40 0.15
CA GLY A 62 -3.59 6.22 0.51
C GLY A 62 -4.66 6.36 -0.57
N GLY A 63 -4.44 5.86 -1.80
CA GLY A 63 -5.36 6.16 -2.88
C GLY A 63 -5.36 5.20 -4.05
N GLU A 64 -5.11 5.72 -5.24
CA GLU A 64 -5.32 5.04 -6.52
C GLU A 64 -4.54 3.76 -6.68
N GLU A 65 -3.30 3.70 -6.20
CA GLU A 65 -2.46 2.52 -6.35
C GLU A 65 -3.03 1.32 -5.62
N TRP A 66 -3.46 1.50 -4.36
CA TRP A 66 -3.97 0.40 -3.54
C TRP A 66 -5.09 -0.38 -4.20
N CYS A 67 -5.97 0.32 -4.89
CA CYS A 67 -7.10 -0.29 -5.59
C CYS A 67 -6.73 -0.74 -7.00
N SER A 68 -5.95 0.05 -7.72
CA SER A 68 -5.64 -0.18 -9.13
C SER A 68 -4.72 -1.37 -9.34
N ILE A 69 -3.79 -1.60 -8.41
CA ILE A 69 -2.86 -2.76 -8.47
C ILE A 69 -3.61 -4.10 -8.44
N GLU A 70 -4.80 -4.16 -7.85
CA GLU A 70 -5.65 -5.36 -7.85
C GLU A 70 -6.05 -5.78 -9.27
N THR A 71 -6.11 -4.84 -10.22
CA THR A 71 -6.48 -5.10 -11.62
C THR A 71 -5.41 -5.89 -12.38
N PHE A 72 -4.18 -5.98 -11.89
CA PHE A 72 -3.17 -6.87 -12.46
C PHE A 72 -3.48 -8.34 -12.18
N GLY A 73 -4.20 -8.62 -11.10
CA GLY A 73 -4.68 -9.94 -10.75
C GLY A 73 -5.86 -10.41 -11.61
N ASP A 74 -6.44 -11.56 -11.23
CA ASP A 74 -7.65 -12.14 -11.82
C ASP A 74 -8.92 -11.78 -11.06
N ASN A 75 -8.83 -10.91 -10.05
CA ASN A 75 -9.93 -10.48 -9.20
C ASN A 75 -10.67 -9.27 -9.74
N ALA A 76 -9.97 -8.38 -10.41
CA ALA A 76 -10.50 -7.08 -10.82
C ALA A 76 -10.09 -6.71 -12.25
N TYR A 77 -10.67 -5.66 -12.75
CA TYR A 77 -10.29 -5.00 -13.99
C TYR A 77 -10.56 -3.50 -13.87
N MET A 78 -9.84 -2.71 -14.68
CA MET A 78 -10.01 -1.27 -14.72
C MET A 78 -11.21 -0.89 -15.57
N ASN A 79 -12.12 -0.12 -15.00
CA ASN A 79 -13.17 0.57 -15.73
C ASN A 79 -12.65 1.94 -16.16
N ASP A 80 -13.01 2.31 -17.41
CA ASP A 80 -12.99 3.69 -17.87
C ASP A 80 -11.62 4.36 -18.10
N ASN A 81 -11.63 5.38 -18.83
CA ASN A 81 -10.85 6.48 -19.42
C ASN A 81 -9.34 6.63 -19.06
N TYR A 82 -8.82 5.91 -18.10
CA TYR A 82 -7.40 5.89 -17.77
C TYR A 82 -6.66 4.87 -18.65
N SER A 83 -6.33 5.31 -19.86
CA SER A 83 -5.73 4.44 -20.90
C SER A 83 -4.49 3.69 -20.42
N ASP A 84 -3.69 4.30 -19.55
CA ASP A 84 -2.44 3.74 -19.04
C ASP A 84 -2.72 2.65 -18.01
N TYR A 85 -3.65 2.88 -17.09
CA TYR A 85 -4.06 1.87 -16.10
C TYR A 85 -4.72 0.66 -16.77
N ILE A 86 -5.55 0.91 -17.80
CA ILE A 86 -6.13 -0.17 -18.61
C ILE A 86 -5.03 -0.95 -19.31
N ALA A 87 -4.08 -0.26 -19.96
CA ALA A 87 -2.98 -0.92 -20.65
C ALA A 87 -2.12 -1.78 -19.71
N MET A 88 -1.81 -1.27 -18.53
CA MET A 88 -1.07 -2.02 -17.49
C MET A 88 -1.85 -3.25 -17.03
N SER A 89 -3.14 -3.10 -16.69
CA SER A 89 -3.99 -4.20 -16.23
C SER A 89 -4.19 -5.28 -17.28
N GLU A 90 -4.11 -4.93 -18.56
CA GLU A 90 -4.23 -5.85 -19.70
C GLU A 90 -2.87 -6.38 -20.19
N PHE A 91 -1.77 -6.03 -19.54
CA PHE A 91 -0.41 -6.37 -19.95
C PHE A 91 -0.05 -5.87 -21.34
N ARG A 92 -0.64 -4.77 -21.78
CA ARG A 92 -0.31 -4.10 -23.04
C ARG A 92 0.90 -3.18 -22.89
N ALA A 93 1.51 -2.83 -24.01
CA ALA A 93 2.55 -1.83 -24.01
C ALA A 93 1.99 -0.45 -23.60
N LEU A 94 2.73 0.24 -22.76
CA LEU A 94 2.49 1.65 -22.43
C LEU A 94 3.20 2.55 -23.44
N GLN A 95 2.63 3.71 -23.72
CA GLN A 95 3.35 4.74 -24.44
C GLN A 95 4.50 5.22 -23.55
N ASN A 96 5.73 5.20 -24.07
CA ASN A 96 6.95 5.54 -23.34
C ASN A 96 7.27 4.64 -22.11
N ASN A 97 6.64 3.47 -21.98
CA ASN A 97 6.80 2.58 -20.81
C ASN A 97 6.52 3.28 -19.46
N GLU A 98 5.71 4.30 -19.46
CA GLU A 98 5.38 5.10 -18.28
C GLU A 98 3.86 5.26 -18.21
N GLY A 99 3.30 5.02 -17.04
CA GLY A 99 1.94 5.32 -16.69
C GLY A 99 1.95 6.12 -15.39
N ASP A 100 1.00 7.01 -15.22
CA ASP A 100 0.91 7.88 -14.05
C ASP A 100 0.93 7.06 -12.76
N LEU A 101 0.19 5.95 -12.71
CA LEU A 101 0.18 5.07 -11.54
C LEU A 101 1.57 4.56 -11.16
N SER A 102 2.34 4.05 -12.14
CA SER A 102 3.66 3.48 -11.84
C SER A 102 4.68 4.54 -11.47
N HIS A 103 4.59 5.73 -12.06
CA HIS A 103 5.48 6.84 -11.76
C HIS A 103 5.18 7.44 -10.38
N ASN A 104 3.94 7.79 -10.14
CA ASN A 104 3.54 8.52 -8.93
C ASN A 104 3.71 7.67 -7.67
N SER A 105 3.32 6.40 -7.71
CA SER A 105 3.54 5.48 -6.60
C SER A 105 5.04 5.25 -6.33
N TYR A 106 5.85 5.10 -7.38
CA TYR A 106 7.31 5.01 -7.24
C TYR A 106 7.88 6.22 -6.51
N VAL A 107 7.50 7.42 -6.93
CA VAL A 107 7.95 8.68 -6.32
C VAL A 107 7.50 8.78 -4.85
N SER A 108 6.27 8.42 -4.53
CA SER A 108 5.73 8.47 -3.17
C SER A 108 6.45 7.51 -2.22
N TYR A 109 6.72 6.27 -2.66
CA TYR A 109 7.54 5.35 -1.87
C TYR A 109 8.97 5.84 -1.68
N TYR A 110 9.61 6.43 -2.71
CA TYR A 110 10.96 6.99 -2.55
C TYR A 110 11.00 8.24 -1.68
N LYS A 111 9.95 9.05 -1.62
CA LYS A 111 9.82 10.13 -0.62
C LYS A 111 9.81 9.56 0.80
N THR A 112 9.07 8.47 1.04
CA THR A 112 9.06 7.76 2.33
C THR A 112 10.45 7.19 2.67
N ILE A 113 11.09 6.51 1.72
CA ILE A 113 12.45 5.96 1.86
C ILE A 113 13.44 7.04 2.24
N LYS A 114 13.43 8.17 1.53
CA LYS A 114 14.31 9.29 1.83
C LYS A 114 14.10 9.80 3.26
N ARG A 115 12.86 10.11 3.62
CA ARG A 115 12.53 10.66 4.95
C ARG A 115 12.84 9.68 6.07
N ALA A 116 12.58 8.38 5.89
CA ALA A 116 12.93 7.33 6.85
C ALA A 116 14.46 7.23 7.02
N THR A 117 15.21 7.28 5.92
CA THR A 117 16.68 7.28 5.96
C THR A 117 17.23 8.51 6.66
N ASP A 118 16.64 9.68 6.46
CA ASP A 118 17.02 10.91 7.16
C ASP A 118 16.78 10.79 8.68
N VAL A 119 15.66 10.20 9.11
CA VAL A 119 15.36 9.87 10.52
C VAL A 119 16.43 8.92 11.08
N LEU A 120 16.71 7.82 10.39
CA LEU A 120 17.70 6.81 10.82
C LEU A 120 19.12 7.37 10.90
N THR A 121 19.45 8.36 10.08
CA THR A 121 20.76 9.01 10.05
C THR A 121 20.92 10.02 11.19
N ASN A 122 19.90 10.82 11.48
CA ASN A 122 20.04 12.00 12.34
C ASN A 122 19.54 11.77 13.77
N VAL A 123 18.47 11.00 13.98
CA VAL A 123 17.88 10.78 15.31
C VAL A 123 18.85 10.12 16.31
N PRO A 124 19.75 9.20 15.92
CA PRO A 124 20.73 8.64 16.87
C PRO A 124 21.54 9.69 17.62
N GLY A 125 21.86 10.84 17.00
CA GLY A 125 22.62 11.95 17.59
C GLY A 125 21.82 12.86 18.52
N ILE A 126 20.49 12.77 18.56
CA ILE A 126 19.64 13.63 19.38
C ILE A 126 19.65 13.13 20.83
N SER A 127 19.85 14.05 21.80
CA SER A 127 19.67 13.74 23.23
C SER A 127 18.18 13.71 23.56
N MET A 128 17.64 12.52 23.88
CA MET A 128 16.23 12.30 24.17
C MET A 128 16.05 11.02 24.98
N ASP A 129 14.83 10.75 25.44
CA ASP A 129 14.49 9.49 26.10
C ASP A 129 14.85 8.27 25.23
N ALA A 130 15.45 7.26 25.85
CA ALA A 130 16.00 6.11 25.13
C ALA A 130 14.89 5.21 24.54
N ALA A 131 13.74 5.07 25.23
CA ALA A 131 12.62 4.27 24.75
C ALA A 131 11.92 4.97 23.59
N GLN A 132 11.73 6.29 23.68
CA GLN A 132 11.20 7.10 22.60
C GLN A 132 12.11 7.05 21.37
N LYS A 133 13.43 7.22 21.53
CA LYS A 133 14.39 7.10 20.44
C LYS A 133 14.29 5.74 19.76
N LYS A 134 14.28 4.67 20.57
CA LYS A 134 14.19 3.29 20.09
C LYS A 134 12.93 3.08 19.26
N ARG A 135 11.77 3.57 19.71
CA ARG A 135 10.51 3.51 18.98
C ARG A 135 10.59 4.26 17.64
N ILE A 136 11.06 5.50 17.64
CA ILE A 136 11.19 6.30 16.41
C ILE A 136 12.06 5.59 15.36
N LEU A 137 13.19 5.04 15.77
CA LEU A 137 14.07 4.29 14.87
C LEU A 137 13.44 2.99 14.39
N GLY A 138 12.66 2.31 15.26
CA GLY A 138 11.91 1.11 14.90
C GLY A 138 10.84 1.36 13.85
N GLU A 139 10.05 2.41 14.03
CA GLU A 139 9.02 2.82 13.06
C GLU A 139 9.67 3.24 11.72
N ALA A 140 10.73 4.04 11.77
CA ALA A 140 11.45 4.44 10.56
C ALA A 140 12.04 3.24 9.81
N ASN A 141 12.63 2.26 10.51
CA ASN A 141 13.10 1.01 9.90
C ASN A 141 11.96 0.19 9.29
N PHE A 142 10.81 0.11 9.97
CA PHE A 142 9.64 -0.59 9.43
C PHE A 142 9.16 0.07 8.13
N LEU A 143 8.93 1.39 8.14
CA LEU A 143 8.42 2.13 6.98
C LEU A 143 9.40 2.11 5.80
N LEU A 144 10.70 2.14 6.08
CA LEU A 144 11.75 1.98 5.08
C LEU A 144 11.70 0.59 4.44
N GLY A 145 11.65 -0.46 5.26
CA GLY A 145 11.57 -1.85 4.78
C GLY A 145 10.28 -2.13 4.03
N PHE A 146 9.15 -1.63 4.51
CA PHE A 146 7.84 -1.72 3.85
C PHE A 146 7.87 -1.05 2.46
N SER A 147 8.37 0.19 2.37
CA SER A 147 8.40 0.92 1.10
C SER A 147 9.33 0.26 0.08
N TYR A 148 10.48 -0.25 0.49
CA TYR A 148 11.34 -1.03 -0.40
C TYR A 148 10.70 -2.36 -0.82
N TYR A 149 9.95 -3.04 0.07
CA TYR A 149 9.21 -4.25 -0.28
C TYR A 149 8.18 -3.98 -1.38
N GLU A 150 7.37 -2.93 -1.22
CA GLU A 150 6.35 -2.55 -2.21
C GLU A 150 6.98 -2.28 -3.59
N LEU A 151 8.10 -1.56 -3.63
CA LEU A 151 8.82 -1.30 -4.86
C LEU A 151 9.51 -2.54 -5.42
N ALA A 152 10.13 -3.38 -4.57
CA ALA A 152 10.84 -4.58 -5.02
C ALA A 152 9.91 -5.62 -5.64
N ALA A 153 8.71 -5.80 -5.06
CA ALA A 153 7.68 -6.68 -5.61
C ALA A 153 7.24 -6.24 -7.03
N ARG A 154 7.24 -4.93 -7.30
CA ARG A 154 6.84 -4.35 -8.59
C ARG A 154 7.97 -4.29 -9.60
N TYR A 155 9.14 -3.81 -9.19
CA TYR A 155 10.22 -3.40 -10.10
C TYR A 155 11.46 -4.29 -10.02
N GLY A 156 11.55 -5.20 -9.06
CA GLY A 156 12.72 -6.06 -8.82
C GLY A 156 13.85 -5.29 -8.11
N GLY A 157 15.05 -5.30 -8.69
CA GLY A 157 16.18 -4.57 -8.11
C GLY A 157 15.96 -3.05 -8.11
N LEU A 158 16.43 -2.36 -7.07
CA LEU A 158 16.15 -0.95 -6.81
C LEU A 158 17.43 -0.14 -6.54
N PRO A 159 17.44 1.16 -6.82
CA PRO A 159 18.39 2.08 -6.21
C PRO A 159 18.22 2.11 -4.70
N ILE A 160 19.33 1.97 -3.97
CA ILE A 160 19.30 2.07 -2.51
C ILE A 160 19.77 3.47 -2.10
N TYR A 161 18.85 4.22 -1.50
CA TYR A 161 19.12 5.59 -1.09
C TYR A 161 20.05 5.64 0.11
N ASP A 162 21.10 6.46 0.00
CA ASP A 162 22.01 6.82 1.10
C ASP A 162 22.01 8.35 1.26
N SER A 163 21.63 8.85 2.43
CA SER A 163 21.62 10.29 2.71
C SER A 163 23.01 10.93 2.68
N LYS A 164 24.07 10.14 2.85
CA LYS A 164 25.47 10.60 2.80
C LYS A 164 26.06 10.58 1.40
N ASP A 165 25.49 9.78 0.51
CA ASP A 165 25.84 9.70 -0.90
C ASP A 165 24.58 9.59 -1.77
N PRO A 166 23.86 10.71 -1.98
CA PRO A 166 22.67 10.70 -2.82
C PRO A 166 22.93 10.23 -4.26
N ALA A 167 24.15 10.33 -4.77
CA ALA A 167 24.51 9.85 -6.10
C ALA A 167 24.49 8.31 -6.18
N ALA A 168 24.69 7.60 -5.07
CA ALA A 168 24.54 6.15 -5.02
C ALA A 168 23.10 5.70 -5.36
N ALA A 169 22.09 6.53 -5.10
CA ALA A 169 20.70 6.28 -5.45
C ALA A 169 20.42 6.33 -6.97
N LEU A 170 21.38 6.69 -7.79
CA LEU A 170 21.28 6.64 -9.25
C LEU A 170 21.71 5.30 -9.82
N VAL A 171 22.13 4.35 -8.98
CA VAL A 171 22.60 3.02 -9.43
C VAL A 171 21.65 1.95 -8.91
N ARG A 172 20.98 1.28 -9.85
CA ARG A 172 20.09 0.17 -9.55
C ARG A 172 20.89 -1.05 -9.03
N LYS A 173 20.52 -1.56 -7.87
CA LYS A 173 21.04 -2.81 -7.32
C LYS A 173 20.32 -4.02 -7.92
N THR A 174 20.91 -5.20 -7.75
CA THR A 174 20.23 -6.46 -8.10
C THR A 174 19.02 -6.73 -7.19
N GLU A 175 18.14 -7.62 -7.61
CA GLU A 175 17.03 -8.06 -6.76
C GLU A 175 17.53 -8.62 -5.42
N ALA A 176 18.55 -9.48 -5.45
CA ALA A 176 19.12 -10.09 -4.25
C ALA A 176 19.68 -9.06 -3.26
N GLU A 177 20.40 -8.05 -3.76
CA GLU A 177 20.89 -6.95 -2.91
C GLU A 177 19.73 -6.13 -2.32
N THR A 178 18.67 -5.89 -3.10
CA THR A 178 17.48 -5.17 -2.64
C THR A 178 16.77 -5.94 -1.54
N TRP A 179 16.51 -7.24 -1.72
CA TRP A 179 15.90 -8.09 -0.69
C TRP A 179 16.74 -8.14 0.59
N ALA A 180 18.07 -8.19 0.49
CA ALA A 180 18.97 -8.16 1.65
C ALA A 180 18.84 -6.86 2.46
N VAL A 181 18.64 -5.71 1.79
CA VAL A 181 18.37 -4.42 2.46
C VAL A 181 17.02 -4.47 3.18
N ILE A 182 15.97 -4.96 2.53
CA ILE A 182 14.62 -5.09 3.12
C ILE A 182 14.66 -5.97 4.37
N GLU A 183 15.29 -7.15 4.29
CA GLU A 183 15.45 -8.04 5.44
C GLU A 183 16.18 -7.33 6.60
N THR A 184 17.32 -6.72 6.31
CA THR A 184 18.14 -6.07 7.35
C THR A 184 17.34 -4.97 8.04
N THR A 185 16.65 -4.17 7.28
CA THR A 185 15.86 -3.04 7.77
C THR A 185 14.70 -3.53 8.66
N LEU A 186 13.95 -4.53 8.21
CA LEU A 186 12.86 -5.10 9.01
C LEU A 186 13.37 -5.86 10.24
N LYS A 187 14.52 -6.53 10.17
CA LYS A 187 15.17 -7.13 11.35
C LYS A 187 15.54 -6.07 12.38
N ASN A 188 16.04 -4.91 11.95
CA ASN A 188 16.28 -3.78 12.87
C ASN A 188 14.97 -3.34 13.53
N ALA A 189 13.88 -3.24 12.78
CA ALA A 189 12.57 -2.91 13.34
C ALA A 189 12.14 -3.91 14.42
N THR A 190 12.35 -5.22 14.24
CA THR A 190 12.00 -6.23 15.26
C THR A 190 12.79 -6.10 16.56
N THR A 191 13.97 -5.51 16.54
CA THR A 191 14.75 -5.26 17.75
C THR A 191 14.36 -3.96 18.47
N GLN A 192 13.65 -3.08 17.80
CA GLN A 192 13.37 -1.72 18.24
C GLN A 192 11.90 -1.49 18.63
N LEU A 193 10.97 -2.13 17.95
CA LEU A 193 9.54 -2.01 18.22
C LEU A 193 9.11 -2.86 19.42
N ALA A 194 7.99 -2.49 20.03
CA ALA A 194 7.32 -3.22 21.10
C ALA A 194 6.00 -3.83 20.59
N TRP A 195 5.44 -4.79 21.37
CA TRP A 195 4.13 -5.36 21.05
C TRP A 195 3.02 -4.32 21.25
N GLU A 196 3.13 -3.51 22.31
CA GLU A 196 2.24 -2.40 22.58
C GLU A 196 2.70 -1.19 21.79
N HIS A 197 1.80 -0.57 21.03
CA HIS A 197 2.06 0.58 20.17
C HIS A 197 0.84 1.50 20.10
N GLU A 198 1.05 2.71 19.63
CA GLU A 198 -0.03 3.66 19.34
C GLU A 198 -0.83 3.19 18.11
N GLU A 199 -2.12 3.50 18.08
CA GLU A 199 -2.99 3.24 16.93
C GLU A 199 -2.44 3.88 15.65
N GLY A 200 -2.55 3.17 14.54
CA GLY A 200 -1.99 3.60 13.24
C GLY A 200 -0.47 3.54 13.13
N ARG A 201 0.24 3.07 14.15
CA ARG A 201 1.70 2.87 14.15
C ARG A 201 2.04 1.38 14.05
N PRO A 202 3.16 1.00 13.40
CA PRO A 202 3.59 -0.39 13.38
C PRO A 202 4.12 -0.83 14.75
N GLY A 203 3.62 -1.95 15.24
CA GLY A 203 4.17 -2.65 16.40
C GLY A 203 5.13 -3.76 16.01
N LEU A 204 5.62 -4.50 17.01
CA LEU A 204 6.50 -5.66 16.82
C LEU A 204 5.83 -6.75 15.96
N GLY A 205 4.51 -6.92 16.09
CA GLY A 205 3.73 -7.83 15.25
C GLY A 205 3.79 -7.48 13.77
N ALA A 206 3.71 -6.18 13.43
CA ALA A 206 3.87 -5.70 12.07
C ALA A 206 5.25 -6.03 11.49
N ALA A 207 6.32 -5.81 12.26
CA ALA A 207 7.68 -6.07 11.80
C ALA A 207 7.92 -7.58 11.53
N TRP A 208 7.49 -8.46 12.42
CA TRP A 208 7.59 -9.91 12.21
C TRP A 208 6.67 -10.40 11.09
N GLY A 209 5.45 -9.88 10.99
CA GLY A 209 4.52 -10.23 9.92
C GLY A 209 5.06 -9.82 8.54
N MET A 210 5.64 -8.63 8.44
CA MET A 210 6.31 -8.17 7.21
C MET A 210 7.54 -9.03 6.85
N LEU A 211 8.35 -9.41 7.83
CA LEU A 211 9.46 -10.35 7.63
C LEU A 211 8.98 -11.71 7.13
N ALA A 212 7.88 -12.25 7.68
CA ALA A 212 7.30 -13.50 7.20
C ALA A 212 6.92 -13.39 5.71
N LYS A 213 6.32 -12.26 5.30
CA LYS A 213 5.95 -11.99 3.91
C LYS A 213 7.17 -11.88 3.00
N VAL A 214 8.21 -11.17 3.42
CA VAL A 214 9.50 -11.05 2.71
C VAL A 214 10.16 -12.42 2.52
N TYR A 215 10.26 -13.21 3.59
CA TYR A 215 10.84 -14.55 3.51
C TYR A 215 10.05 -15.50 2.59
N ALA A 216 8.72 -15.38 2.55
CA ALA A 216 7.90 -16.15 1.61
C ALA A 216 8.20 -15.74 0.15
N TYR A 217 8.43 -14.46 -0.12
CA TYR A 217 8.89 -13.98 -1.42
C TYR A 217 10.23 -14.56 -1.83
N GLU A 218 11.18 -14.60 -0.92
CA GLU A 218 12.51 -15.16 -1.14
C GLU A 218 12.56 -16.69 -1.05
N LYS A 219 11.42 -17.35 -0.77
CA LYS A 219 11.31 -18.80 -0.59
C LYS A 219 12.17 -19.33 0.57
N LYS A 220 12.45 -18.50 1.55
CA LYS A 220 13.13 -18.84 2.81
C LYS A 220 12.13 -19.41 3.79
N TRP A 221 11.59 -20.61 3.49
CA TRP A 221 10.42 -21.15 4.16
C TRP A 221 10.58 -21.39 5.68
N SER A 222 11.78 -21.77 6.12
CA SER A 222 12.06 -21.93 7.56
C SER A 222 12.00 -20.58 8.28
N ASP A 223 12.53 -19.54 7.69
CA ASP A 223 12.53 -18.18 8.26
C ASP A 223 11.13 -17.59 8.21
N ALA A 224 10.39 -17.81 7.12
CA ALA A 224 8.99 -17.38 6.97
C ALA A 224 8.11 -17.99 8.06
N LYS A 225 8.23 -19.32 8.27
CA LYS A 225 7.54 -20.03 9.35
C LYS A 225 7.89 -19.46 10.72
N THR A 226 9.18 -19.31 11.02
CA THR A 226 9.63 -18.79 12.32
C THR A 226 9.11 -17.38 12.59
N ALA A 227 9.14 -16.51 11.60
CA ALA A 227 8.63 -15.13 11.72
C ALA A 227 7.11 -15.11 11.92
N ALA A 228 6.35 -15.89 11.15
CA ALA A 228 4.91 -16.01 11.31
C ALA A 228 4.52 -16.60 12.67
N GLU A 229 5.15 -17.70 13.09
CA GLU A 229 4.92 -18.33 14.40
C GLU A 229 5.28 -17.39 15.56
N THR A 230 6.23 -16.48 15.39
CA THR A 230 6.54 -15.46 16.41
C THR A 230 5.34 -14.55 16.65
N VAL A 231 4.66 -14.12 15.59
CA VAL A 231 3.42 -13.34 15.71
C VAL A 231 2.30 -14.19 16.34
N ILE A 232 2.10 -15.40 15.83
CA ILE A 232 1.01 -16.30 16.27
C ILE A 232 1.16 -16.65 17.76
N SER A 233 2.36 -17.05 18.18
CA SER A 233 2.63 -17.47 19.56
C SER A 233 2.64 -16.30 20.56
N SER A 234 2.73 -15.08 20.12
CA SER A 234 2.66 -13.91 21.00
C SER A 234 1.32 -13.77 21.71
N GLY A 235 0.25 -14.29 21.10
CA GLY A 235 -1.12 -14.15 21.59
C GLY A 235 -1.63 -12.69 21.59
N LYS A 236 -0.90 -11.77 20.96
CA LYS A 236 -1.26 -10.33 20.87
C LYS A 236 -2.19 -10.03 19.70
N HIS A 237 -2.26 -10.92 18.73
CA HIS A 237 -3.08 -10.78 17.53
C HIS A 237 -4.09 -11.91 17.41
N SER A 238 -5.25 -11.61 16.85
CA SER A 238 -6.34 -12.55 16.64
C SER A 238 -7.20 -12.12 15.46
N LEU A 239 -7.89 -13.06 14.82
CA LEU A 239 -8.85 -12.73 13.77
C LEU A 239 -10.06 -12.00 14.37
N THR A 240 -10.48 -10.92 13.71
CA THR A 240 -11.77 -10.27 13.97
C THR A 240 -12.90 -11.26 13.68
N THR A 241 -13.89 -11.32 14.55
CA THR A 241 -14.93 -12.35 14.50
C THR A 241 -15.72 -12.34 13.19
N SER A 242 -16.09 -11.16 12.72
CA SER A 242 -16.76 -10.98 11.43
C SER A 242 -15.79 -10.41 10.42
N TYR A 243 -15.67 -11.06 9.26
CA TYR A 243 -14.82 -10.57 8.18
C TYR A 243 -15.24 -9.18 7.68
N ALA A 244 -16.54 -8.89 7.63
CA ALA A 244 -17.04 -7.61 7.17
C ALA A 244 -16.64 -6.45 8.09
N ASP A 245 -16.50 -6.73 9.39
CA ASP A 245 -16.21 -5.70 10.39
C ASP A 245 -14.79 -5.15 10.26
N ILE A 246 -13.83 -5.93 9.71
CA ILE A 246 -12.43 -5.51 9.48
C ILE A 246 -12.36 -4.19 8.68
N PHE A 247 -13.30 -3.98 7.78
CA PHE A 247 -13.31 -2.86 6.84
C PHE A 247 -14.31 -1.77 7.27
N THR A 248 -14.44 -1.57 8.57
CA THR A 248 -15.27 -0.53 9.19
C THR A 248 -14.44 0.29 10.17
N ILE A 249 -14.81 1.56 10.38
CA ILE A 249 -14.08 2.47 11.28
C ILE A 249 -14.05 1.93 12.72
N GLN A 250 -15.13 1.26 13.16
CA GLN A 250 -15.22 0.71 14.52
C GLN A 250 -14.21 -0.41 14.80
N HIS A 251 -13.66 -1.04 13.77
CA HIS A 251 -12.78 -2.20 13.88
C HIS A 251 -11.39 -1.99 13.24
N GLU A 252 -11.10 -0.78 12.81
CA GLU A 252 -9.84 -0.45 12.10
C GLU A 252 -8.57 -0.60 12.96
N ASN A 253 -8.73 -0.71 14.29
CA ASN A 253 -7.66 -0.93 15.25
C ASN A 253 -7.79 -2.28 15.98
N ASP A 254 -8.60 -3.20 15.46
CA ASP A 254 -8.73 -4.55 16.00
C ASP A 254 -7.38 -5.29 16.00
N ALA A 255 -7.27 -6.28 16.89
CA ALA A 255 -6.07 -7.11 17.02
C ALA A 255 -5.69 -7.88 15.72
N GLU A 256 -6.55 -7.92 14.73
CA GLU A 256 -6.24 -8.46 13.41
C GLU A 256 -5.35 -7.54 12.57
N ILE A 257 -5.43 -6.23 12.74
CA ILE A 257 -4.66 -5.26 11.98
C ILE A 257 -3.25 -5.17 12.57
N LEU A 258 -2.25 -5.62 11.82
CA LEU A 258 -0.85 -5.50 12.21
C LEU A 258 -0.25 -4.17 11.75
N PHE A 259 -0.63 -3.74 10.56
CA PHE A 259 -0.27 -2.43 10.03
C PHE A 259 -1.38 -1.94 9.10
N GLY A 260 -1.81 -0.73 9.31
CA GLY A 260 -2.74 -0.01 8.45
C GLY A 260 -2.31 1.44 8.30
N LEU A 261 -2.65 2.04 7.18
CA LEU A 261 -2.45 3.46 7.00
C LEU A 261 -3.63 4.19 7.61
N GLY A 262 -3.34 4.98 8.65
CA GLY A 262 -4.34 5.73 9.39
C GLY A 262 -4.96 6.86 8.57
N ALA A 263 -6.28 6.97 8.65
CA ALA A 263 -7.06 8.04 8.06
C ALA A 263 -7.91 8.72 9.15
N ARG A 264 -8.15 10.01 9.00
CA ARG A 264 -9.07 10.74 9.84
C ARG A 264 -9.75 11.83 9.03
N LEU A 265 -11.07 11.76 8.99
CA LEU A 265 -11.86 12.72 8.25
C LEU A 265 -11.61 14.16 8.76
N GLY A 266 -11.34 15.08 7.83
CA GLY A 266 -11.05 16.48 8.14
C GLY A 266 -9.61 16.78 8.56
N GLU A 267 -8.82 15.79 8.94
CA GLU A 267 -7.41 15.96 9.33
C GLU A 267 -6.45 15.25 8.36
N TYR A 268 -6.65 13.96 8.14
CA TYR A 268 -5.83 13.11 7.28
C TYR A 268 -6.73 12.20 6.45
N PRO A 269 -7.50 12.75 5.50
CA PRO A 269 -8.35 11.94 4.64
C PRO A 269 -7.51 11.15 3.65
N ILE A 270 -7.92 9.91 3.37
CA ILE A 270 -7.37 9.08 2.30
C ILE A 270 -8.47 8.64 1.34
N THR A 271 -8.12 8.36 0.09
CA THR A 271 -9.06 8.19 -1.01
C THR A 271 -9.29 6.77 -1.53
N PRO A 272 -8.71 5.67 -0.97
CA PRO A 272 -8.85 4.33 -1.53
C PRO A 272 -10.31 3.90 -1.71
N VAL A 273 -11.16 4.33 -0.78
CA VAL A 273 -12.59 4.00 -0.79
C VAL A 273 -13.29 4.57 -2.02
N LEU A 274 -12.83 5.72 -2.54
CA LEU A 274 -13.44 6.37 -3.71
C LEU A 274 -13.14 5.65 -5.01
N MET A 275 -11.97 5.01 -5.11
CA MET A 275 -11.54 4.30 -6.31
C MET A 275 -12.28 2.98 -6.49
N LEU A 276 -12.86 2.46 -5.41
CA LEU A 276 -13.62 1.23 -5.43
C LEU A 276 -15.04 1.45 -5.99
N PRO A 277 -15.60 0.44 -6.64
CA PRO A 277 -16.85 0.58 -7.38
C PRO A 277 -18.12 0.58 -6.54
N ASN A 278 -18.02 0.67 -5.24
CA ASN A 278 -19.18 0.76 -4.37
C ASN A 278 -20.06 1.92 -4.68
N ASN A 279 -19.44 2.95 -5.15
CA ASN A 279 -20.07 4.23 -5.19
C ASN A 279 -20.62 4.46 -6.56
N VAL A 280 -21.91 4.55 -6.64
CA VAL A 280 -22.68 4.77 -7.86
C VAL A 280 -22.61 6.25 -8.21
N TRP A 281 -21.62 6.67 -8.98
CA TRP A 281 -21.65 8.02 -9.56
C TRP A 281 -22.59 8.04 -10.77
N GLY A 282 -23.49 9.02 -10.81
CA GLY A 282 -24.24 9.37 -12.03
C GLY A 282 -25.57 8.67 -12.23
N GLY A 283 -26.38 8.45 -11.20
CA GLY A 283 -27.75 8.03 -11.44
C GLY A 283 -28.60 7.87 -10.19
N THR A 284 -29.57 8.67 -10.03
CA THR A 284 -30.88 8.46 -9.35
C THR A 284 -30.95 7.56 -8.11
N HIS A 285 -29.85 7.29 -7.38
CA HIS A 285 -29.94 6.61 -6.12
C HIS A 285 -30.01 7.64 -4.99
N PRO A 286 -31.04 7.53 -4.13
CA PRO A 286 -31.09 8.37 -2.94
C PRO A 286 -29.88 8.09 -2.09
N GLU A 287 -29.24 9.15 -1.62
CA GLU A 287 -28.27 9.03 -0.56
C GLU A 287 -28.68 7.94 0.44
N PRO A 288 -27.82 6.99 0.74
CA PRO A 288 -26.59 7.14 1.50
C PRO A 288 -25.41 6.32 1.00
N MET A 289 -25.39 5.93 -0.24
CA MET A 289 -24.32 5.07 -0.76
C MET A 289 -23.20 5.89 -1.39
N GLY A 290 -22.59 6.83 -0.74
CA GLY A 290 -21.42 7.58 -1.14
C GLY A 290 -21.07 7.68 -2.64
N GLU A 291 -20.34 8.67 -3.04
CA GLU A 291 -19.87 8.85 -4.42
C GLU A 291 -18.52 8.15 -4.60
N GLY A 292 -18.36 7.24 -5.56
CA GLY A 292 -17.10 6.66 -5.99
C GLY A 292 -16.92 6.68 -7.47
N TRP A 293 -15.69 6.59 -7.92
CA TRP A 293 -15.36 6.76 -9.34
C TRP A 293 -15.53 5.50 -10.17
N ARG A 294 -15.75 4.35 -9.55
CA ARG A 294 -15.89 3.05 -10.22
C ARG A 294 -14.71 2.68 -11.11
N LEU A 295 -13.51 3.11 -10.77
CA LEU A 295 -12.34 2.82 -11.57
C LEU A 295 -12.02 1.33 -11.60
N VAL A 296 -12.25 0.65 -10.48
CA VAL A 296 -11.94 -0.76 -10.31
C VAL A 296 -13.21 -1.58 -10.10
N SER A 297 -13.46 -2.56 -10.93
CA SER A 297 -14.58 -3.49 -10.82
C SER A 297 -14.11 -4.92 -10.58
N ALA A 298 -14.91 -5.67 -9.82
CA ALA A 298 -14.67 -7.10 -9.64
C ALA A 298 -15.00 -7.89 -10.90
N THR A 299 -14.30 -9.02 -11.10
CA THR A 299 -14.58 -9.94 -12.21
C THR A 299 -15.71 -10.90 -11.87
N VAL A 300 -16.43 -11.36 -12.90
CA VAL A 300 -17.38 -12.47 -12.76
C VAL A 300 -16.67 -13.74 -12.31
N ASN A 301 -15.42 -13.92 -12.72
CA ASN A 301 -14.59 -15.02 -12.27
C ASN A 301 -14.42 -15.05 -10.74
N LEU A 302 -14.07 -13.90 -10.10
CA LEU A 302 -13.97 -13.80 -8.65
C LEU A 302 -15.31 -14.07 -7.96
N TYR A 303 -16.39 -13.44 -8.44
CA TYR A 303 -17.72 -13.61 -7.85
C TYR A 303 -18.17 -15.08 -7.83
N ASN A 304 -17.89 -15.83 -8.91
CA ASN A 304 -18.24 -17.24 -9.03
C ASN A 304 -17.26 -18.18 -8.30
N ALA A 305 -16.06 -17.70 -7.95
CA ALA A 305 -15.08 -18.52 -7.25
C ALA A 305 -15.42 -18.74 -5.77
N TYR A 306 -16.21 -17.87 -5.15
CA TYR A 306 -16.62 -18.06 -3.75
C TYR A 306 -17.46 -19.32 -3.57
N GLN A 307 -17.10 -20.16 -2.62
CA GLN A 307 -17.86 -21.35 -2.24
C GLN A 307 -19.22 -20.97 -1.64
N VAL A 308 -20.18 -21.87 -1.78
CA VAL A 308 -21.49 -21.70 -1.11
C VAL A 308 -21.28 -21.65 0.41
N GLY A 309 -21.84 -20.62 1.04
CA GLY A 309 -21.70 -20.41 2.48
C GLY A 309 -20.47 -19.58 2.89
N ASP A 310 -19.60 -19.19 1.96
CA ASP A 310 -18.49 -18.29 2.26
C ASP A 310 -18.99 -16.88 2.62
N LEU A 311 -18.86 -16.52 3.89
CA LEU A 311 -19.35 -15.26 4.44
C LEU A 311 -18.61 -14.04 3.87
N ARG A 312 -17.39 -14.22 3.36
CA ARG A 312 -16.58 -13.16 2.75
C ARG A 312 -17.16 -12.65 1.44
N LYS A 313 -17.91 -13.51 0.71
CA LYS A 313 -18.49 -13.14 -0.58
C LYS A 313 -19.27 -11.85 -0.50
N LYS A 314 -20.26 -11.80 0.39
CA LYS A 314 -21.16 -10.64 0.52
C LYS A 314 -20.47 -9.40 1.11
N ALA A 315 -19.32 -9.58 1.77
CA ALA A 315 -18.50 -8.49 2.30
C ALA A 315 -17.45 -7.98 1.30
N THR A 316 -17.26 -8.69 0.18
CA THR A 316 -16.25 -8.33 -0.82
C THR A 316 -16.85 -7.95 -2.16
N VAL A 317 -17.85 -8.70 -2.63
CA VAL A 317 -18.43 -8.52 -3.98
C VAL A 317 -19.92 -8.68 -3.96
N ALA A 318 -20.61 -7.91 -4.83
CA ALA A 318 -22.03 -8.05 -5.07
C ALA A 318 -22.35 -7.97 -6.57
N LYS A 319 -23.38 -8.71 -7.00
CA LYS A 319 -23.86 -8.72 -8.39
C LYS A 319 -25.02 -7.78 -8.56
N ARG A 320 -24.88 -6.81 -9.45
CA ARG A 320 -25.92 -5.84 -9.79
C ARG A 320 -27.16 -6.52 -10.33
N GLY A 321 -28.33 -6.05 -9.93
CA GLY A 321 -29.63 -6.60 -10.30
C GLY A 321 -29.95 -7.95 -9.66
N VAL A 322 -29.11 -8.48 -8.79
CA VAL A 322 -29.25 -9.80 -8.14
C VAL A 322 -29.08 -9.72 -6.64
N ASP A 323 -27.91 -9.22 -6.18
CA ASP A 323 -27.60 -9.20 -4.77
C ASP A 323 -28.12 -7.90 -4.12
N VAL A 324 -28.61 -8.06 -2.91
CA VAL A 324 -29.06 -6.99 -2.06
C VAL A 324 -27.88 -6.47 -1.25
N ILE A 325 -27.58 -5.21 -1.40
CA ILE A 325 -26.56 -4.51 -0.61
C ILE A 325 -27.29 -3.72 0.46
N THR A 326 -26.96 -3.99 1.72
CA THR A 326 -27.48 -3.23 2.86
C THR A 326 -26.42 -2.24 3.32
N TYR A 327 -26.85 -1.00 3.45
CA TYR A 327 -25.98 0.12 3.72
C TYR A 327 -26.67 1.06 4.72
N ASN A 328 -26.11 1.29 5.88
CA ASN A 328 -26.70 2.19 6.89
C ASN A 328 -28.21 1.98 7.13
N GLY A 329 -28.67 0.73 7.15
CA GLY A 329 -30.07 0.42 7.26
C GLY A 329 -30.88 0.63 5.98
N SER A 330 -30.29 1.15 4.92
CA SER A 330 -30.88 1.21 3.60
C SER A 330 -30.48 0.00 2.77
N THR A 331 -31.43 -0.54 2.02
CA THR A 331 -31.27 -1.74 1.19
C THR A 331 -31.53 -1.38 -0.26
N ASP A 332 -30.57 -1.70 -1.15
CA ASP A 332 -30.72 -1.45 -2.58
C ASP A 332 -30.24 -2.62 -3.43
N ILE A 333 -30.78 -2.70 -4.63
CA ILE A 333 -30.33 -3.59 -5.70
C ILE A 333 -29.74 -2.70 -6.79
N LEU A 334 -28.43 -2.61 -6.84
CA LEU A 334 -27.74 -1.77 -7.82
C LEU A 334 -28.05 -2.20 -9.25
N GLN A 335 -28.48 -1.27 -10.08
CA GLN A 335 -28.69 -1.53 -11.51
C GLN A 335 -27.35 -1.65 -12.25
N ALA A 336 -27.25 -2.57 -13.18
CA ALA A 336 -26.07 -2.70 -14.04
C ALA A 336 -26.04 -1.56 -15.07
N PRO A 337 -24.98 -0.74 -15.13
CA PRO A 337 -24.78 0.14 -16.27
C PRO A 337 -24.47 -0.69 -17.53
N ASN A 338 -24.86 -0.19 -18.69
CA ASN A 338 -24.46 -0.80 -19.96
C ASN A 338 -22.95 -0.78 -20.11
N ASN A 339 -22.36 -1.88 -20.59
CA ASN A 339 -20.92 -2.01 -20.90
C ASN A 339 -19.93 -2.06 -19.74
N GLN A 340 -20.36 -2.27 -18.50
CA GLN A 340 -19.50 -2.48 -17.35
C GLN A 340 -19.74 -3.85 -16.69
N SER A 341 -18.81 -4.29 -15.80
CA SER A 341 -19.02 -5.51 -15.02
C SER A 341 -20.34 -5.46 -14.26
N PRO A 342 -21.07 -6.57 -14.27
CA PRO A 342 -22.20 -6.73 -13.37
C PRO A 342 -21.76 -6.89 -11.90
N ILE A 343 -20.47 -7.02 -11.61
CA ILE A 343 -19.96 -7.25 -10.26
C ILE A 343 -19.29 -6.00 -9.72
N VAL A 344 -19.67 -5.61 -8.51
CA VAL A 344 -19.05 -4.50 -7.78
C VAL A 344 -18.25 -5.03 -6.58
N CYS A 345 -17.20 -4.33 -6.22
CA CYS A 345 -16.54 -4.50 -4.93
C CYS A 345 -17.37 -3.78 -3.85
N VAL A 346 -17.55 -4.39 -2.70
CA VAL A 346 -18.25 -3.81 -1.55
C VAL A 346 -17.40 -3.78 -0.27
N LYS A 347 -16.11 -4.02 -0.40
CA LYS A 347 -15.21 -4.28 0.71
C LYS A 347 -14.96 -3.05 1.59
N TYR A 348 -14.60 -1.94 1.02
CA TYR A 348 -14.33 -0.70 1.78
C TYR A 348 -15.54 0.21 1.75
N ASN A 349 -16.63 -0.31 2.24
CA ASN A 349 -17.88 0.37 2.20
C ASN A 349 -17.97 1.32 3.40
N ALA A 350 -17.55 2.57 3.24
CA ALA A 350 -17.70 3.59 4.28
C ALA A 350 -19.19 3.84 4.51
N PRO A 351 -19.73 3.49 5.70
CA PRO A 351 -21.15 3.41 5.87
C PRO A 351 -21.84 4.76 6.15
N TYR A 352 -21.12 5.84 6.36
CA TYR A 352 -21.73 7.04 6.90
C TYR A 352 -21.40 8.31 6.11
N LYS A 353 -22.43 9.11 5.90
CA LYS A 353 -22.34 10.48 5.40
C LYS A 353 -21.39 11.35 6.24
N ASP A 354 -21.25 11.04 7.51
CA ASP A 354 -20.37 11.77 8.44
C ASP A 354 -18.92 11.25 8.43
N GLU A 355 -18.66 10.12 7.78
CA GLU A 355 -17.32 9.49 7.63
C GLU A 355 -16.69 9.79 6.27
N TYR A 356 -17.39 10.58 5.47
CA TYR A 356 -17.02 10.90 4.11
C TYR A 356 -17.33 12.38 3.81
N THR A 357 -16.36 13.12 3.31
CA THR A 357 -16.55 14.48 2.77
C THR A 357 -15.84 14.65 1.44
N GLY A 358 -16.60 14.93 0.40
CA GLY A 358 -16.05 15.18 -0.92
C GLY A 358 -15.33 13.96 -1.49
N TRP A 359 -14.00 14.00 -1.55
CA TRP A 359 -13.14 13.01 -2.20
C TRP A 359 -12.44 12.06 -1.21
N ALA A 360 -12.76 12.12 0.08
CA ALA A 360 -11.94 11.49 1.10
C ALA A 360 -12.77 10.77 2.18
N ALA A 361 -12.27 9.65 2.66
CA ALA A 361 -12.84 8.87 3.74
C ALA A 361 -11.92 8.82 4.96
N GLY A 362 -12.50 8.65 6.13
CA GLY A 362 -11.78 8.46 7.39
C GLY A 362 -11.49 6.99 7.73
N LEU A 363 -11.62 6.08 6.77
CA LEU A 363 -11.39 4.64 6.97
C LEU A 363 -9.93 4.27 6.72
N ASN A 364 -9.28 3.61 7.68
CA ASN A 364 -7.91 3.12 7.54
C ASN A 364 -7.78 2.07 6.44
N VAL A 365 -6.62 2.05 5.76
CA VAL A 365 -6.26 1.01 4.80
C VAL A 365 -5.44 -0.07 5.50
N PRO A 366 -5.96 -1.29 5.68
CA PRO A 366 -5.21 -2.40 6.27
C PRO A 366 -4.18 -2.95 5.29
N ALA A 367 -2.89 -2.64 5.50
CA ALA A 367 -1.81 -3.09 4.63
C ALA A 367 -1.22 -4.45 5.02
N LEU A 368 -1.37 -4.85 6.28
CA LEU A 368 -0.95 -6.17 6.76
C LEU A 368 -1.88 -6.64 7.87
N ARG A 369 -2.46 -7.83 7.71
CA ARG A 369 -3.40 -8.43 8.66
C ARG A 369 -2.92 -9.77 9.20
N TYR A 370 -3.41 -10.13 10.37
CA TYR A 370 -3.11 -11.42 11.00
C TYR A 370 -3.53 -12.62 10.13
N ALA A 371 -4.61 -12.49 9.34
CA ALA A 371 -5.01 -13.52 8.39
C ALA A 371 -3.92 -13.81 7.34
N ASP A 372 -3.22 -12.78 6.84
CA ASP A 372 -2.10 -12.98 5.90
C ASP A 372 -0.94 -13.73 6.57
N VAL A 373 -0.60 -13.37 7.81
CA VAL A 373 0.44 -14.08 8.59
C VAL A 373 0.09 -15.56 8.79
N LEU A 374 -1.16 -15.87 9.12
CA LEU A 374 -1.64 -17.26 9.25
C LEU A 374 -1.52 -18.05 7.94
N LEU A 375 -1.86 -17.41 6.81
CA LEU A 375 -1.78 -18.06 5.52
C LEU A 375 -0.34 -18.18 5.00
N ILE A 376 0.55 -17.24 5.37
CA ILE A 376 1.99 -17.37 5.12
C ILE A 376 2.60 -18.51 5.94
N ASP A 377 2.21 -18.67 7.21
CA ASP A 377 2.63 -19.80 8.03
C ASP A 377 2.19 -21.14 7.40
N ALA A 378 0.93 -21.23 6.99
CA ALA A 378 0.42 -22.41 6.28
C ALA A 378 1.21 -22.69 5.00
N GLU A 379 1.54 -21.67 4.22
CA GLU A 379 2.34 -21.78 3.00
C GLU A 379 3.76 -22.28 3.28
N ALA A 380 4.40 -21.70 4.28
CA ALA A 380 5.75 -22.11 4.68
C ALA A 380 5.78 -23.58 5.16
N ILE A 381 4.82 -23.97 5.99
CA ILE A 381 4.66 -25.35 6.44
C ILE A 381 4.44 -26.29 5.25
N MET A 382 3.58 -25.92 4.29
CA MET A 382 3.35 -26.73 3.08
C MET A 382 4.64 -26.94 2.30
N ASN A 383 5.37 -25.87 2.00
CA ASN A 383 6.61 -25.98 1.23
C ASN A 383 7.69 -26.80 1.93
N LEU A 384 7.79 -26.73 3.27
CA LEU A 384 8.70 -27.54 4.07
C LEU A 384 8.32 -29.03 4.12
N ASN A 385 7.06 -29.37 3.82
CA ASN A 385 6.53 -30.73 3.87
C ASN A 385 6.14 -31.28 2.49
N GLY A 386 6.75 -30.79 1.41
CA GLY A 386 6.60 -31.31 0.05
C GLY A 386 5.36 -30.85 -0.70
N GLY A 387 4.50 -29.99 -0.08
CA GLY A 387 3.44 -29.24 -0.76
C GLY A 387 4.00 -27.90 -1.27
N GLY A 388 3.50 -27.38 -2.39
CA GLY A 388 3.97 -26.10 -2.91
C GLY A 388 3.44 -25.81 -4.32
N PRO A 389 3.91 -24.74 -4.96
CA PRO A 389 3.39 -24.34 -6.28
C PRO A 389 3.54 -25.40 -7.39
N THR A 390 4.54 -26.29 -7.28
CA THR A 390 4.78 -27.38 -8.23
C THR A 390 4.10 -28.69 -7.84
N THR A 391 3.73 -28.84 -6.56
CA THR A 391 3.08 -30.03 -5.98
C THR A 391 1.73 -29.69 -5.37
N ARG A 392 0.92 -28.94 -6.11
CA ARG A 392 -0.29 -28.22 -5.62
C ARG A 392 -1.38 -29.11 -5.04
N THR A 393 -1.37 -30.41 -5.34
CA THR A 393 -2.36 -31.39 -4.88
C THR A 393 -1.86 -32.24 -3.71
N THR A 394 -0.58 -32.05 -3.29
CA THR A 394 -0.05 -32.74 -2.11
C THR A 394 -0.74 -32.23 -0.87
N THR A 395 -1.29 -33.17 -0.07
CA THR A 395 -1.94 -32.85 1.20
C THR A 395 -0.91 -32.69 2.31
N VAL A 396 -1.05 -31.64 3.13
CA VAL A 396 -0.11 -31.34 4.22
C VAL A 396 -0.87 -31.12 5.54
N ALA A 397 -0.99 -32.18 6.34
CA ALA A 397 -1.69 -32.11 7.61
C ALA A 397 -1.06 -31.12 8.61
N ALA A 398 0.24 -30.91 8.56
CA ALA A 398 0.91 -29.95 9.43
C ALA A 398 0.41 -28.50 9.26
N ALA A 399 -0.10 -28.14 8.09
CA ALA A 399 -0.64 -26.79 7.81
C ALA A 399 -2.09 -26.58 8.26
N THR A 400 -2.71 -27.60 8.85
CA THR A 400 -4.14 -27.61 9.20
C THR A 400 -4.54 -26.48 10.14
N ILE A 401 -3.74 -26.16 11.15
CA ILE A 401 -4.12 -25.20 12.20
C ILE A 401 -4.17 -23.78 11.64
N PRO A 402 -3.08 -23.19 11.14
CA PRO A 402 -3.11 -21.81 10.66
C PRO A 402 -4.09 -21.62 9.48
N PHE A 403 -4.14 -22.57 8.55
CA PHE A 403 -5.08 -22.56 7.42
C PHE A 403 -6.55 -22.52 7.87
N ASN A 404 -6.95 -23.41 8.79
CA ASN A 404 -8.35 -23.52 9.20
C ASN A 404 -8.82 -22.42 10.16
N LEU A 405 -7.94 -21.63 10.75
CA LEU A 405 -8.35 -20.45 11.51
C LEU A 405 -9.06 -19.45 10.59
N VAL A 406 -8.45 -19.14 9.45
CA VAL A 406 -9.03 -18.23 8.45
C VAL A 406 -10.30 -18.82 7.85
N ARG A 407 -10.24 -20.09 7.45
CA ARG A 407 -11.36 -20.78 6.81
C ARG A 407 -12.60 -20.89 7.72
N ARG A 408 -12.42 -21.16 9.01
CA ARG A 408 -13.54 -21.19 9.98
C ARG A 408 -14.18 -19.83 10.19
N ARG A 409 -13.38 -18.75 10.25
CA ARG A 409 -13.91 -17.40 10.33
C ARG A 409 -14.76 -17.08 9.09
N ALA A 410 -14.40 -17.60 7.92
CA ALA A 410 -15.18 -17.48 6.68
C ALA A 410 -16.48 -18.31 6.67
N GLY A 411 -16.78 -19.06 7.73
CA GLY A 411 -17.97 -19.90 7.82
C GLY A 411 -17.87 -21.24 7.05
N LEU A 412 -16.68 -21.60 6.59
CA LEU A 412 -16.44 -22.80 5.79
C LEU A 412 -15.99 -23.99 6.64
N ALA A 413 -16.31 -25.20 6.18
CA ALA A 413 -15.86 -26.43 6.80
C ALA A 413 -14.34 -26.55 6.77
N THR A 414 -13.75 -27.10 7.84
CA THR A 414 -12.30 -27.32 7.95
C THR A 414 -11.82 -28.41 6.99
N ILE A 415 -10.57 -28.31 6.56
CA ILE A 415 -9.86 -29.30 5.74
C ILE A 415 -8.77 -29.94 6.61
N ALA A 416 -8.83 -31.27 6.81
CA ALA A 416 -7.92 -31.97 7.72
C ALA A 416 -6.46 -32.00 7.23
N ALA A 417 -6.25 -31.99 5.93
CA ALA A 417 -4.93 -31.92 5.32
C ALA A 417 -5.01 -31.06 4.06
N PRO A 418 -4.92 -29.72 4.18
CA PRO A 418 -5.07 -28.81 3.05
C PRO A 418 -3.94 -28.99 2.04
N THR A 419 -4.24 -28.70 0.78
CA THR A 419 -3.32 -28.68 -0.33
C THR A 419 -2.90 -27.25 -0.66
N PHE A 420 -1.87 -27.10 -1.50
CA PHE A 420 -1.50 -25.76 -1.99
C PHE A 420 -2.60 -25.12 -2.85
N ASN A 421 -3.42 -25.91 -3.56
CA ASN A 421 -4.60 -25.38 -4.24
C ASN A 421 -5.63 -24.79 -3.26
N ASP A 422 -5.82 -25.44 -2.10
CA ASP A 422 -6.69 -24.90 -1.04
C ASP A 422 -6.13 -23.59 -0.49
N LEU A 423 -4.82 -23.51 -0.28
CA LEU A 423 -4.15 -22.27 0.15
C LEU A 423 -4.30 -21.14 -0.87
N MET A 424 -4.08 -21.42 -2.14
CA MET A 424 -4.26 -20.44 -3.23
C MET A 424 -5.68 -19.89 -3.26
N TYR A 425 -6.67 -20.75 -3.05
CA TYR A 425 -8.07 -20.36 -2.93
C TYR A 425 -8.29 -19.50 -1.69
N GLU A 426 -7.84 -19.94 -0.53
CA GLU A 426 -8.08 -19.26 0.73
C GLU A 426 -7.46 -17.85 0.74
N ARG A 427 -6.19 -17.71 0.27
CA ARG A 427 -5.54 -16.40 0.12
C ARG A 427 -6.30 -15.49 -0.83
N ARG A 428 -6.76 -16.02 -1.97
CA ARG A 428 -7.51 -15.24 -2.95
C ARG A 428 -8.83 -14.70 -2.38
N MET A 429 -9.60 -15.53 -1.65
CA MET A 429 -10.88 -15.12 -1.07
C MET A 429 -10.70 -14.18 0.11
N GLU A 430 -9.62 -14.35 0.86
CA GLU A 430 -9.32 -13.58 2.05
C GLU A 430 -8.80 -12.17 1.73
N LEU A 431 -7.86 -12.08 0.80
CA LEU A 431 -7.07 -10.87 0.54
C LEU A 431 -7.49 -10.13 -0.75
N ALA A 432 -8.61 -10.51 -1.38
CA ALA A 432 -9.11 -9.81 -2.56
C ALA A 432 -9.36 -8.32 -2.24
N PHE A 433 -8.88 -7.44 -3.09
CA PHE A 433 -8.91 -5.97 -2.96
C PHE A 433 -8.09 -5.42 -1.79
N GLU A 434 -6.99 -6.10 -1.42
CA GLU A 434 -6.05 -5.63 -0.42
C GLU A 434 -4.64 -5.47 -1.02
N GLY A 435 -4.45 -4.46 -1.86
CA GLY A 435 -3.13 -4.08 -2.38
C GLY A 435 -2.53 -5.01 -3.43
N GLY A 436 -3.34 -5.82 -4.12
CA GLY A 436 -2.89 -6.63 -5.24
C GLY A 436 -2.12 -7.90 -4.87
N ASP A 437 -2.18 -8.36 -3.64
CA ASP A 437 -1.50 -9.57 -3.16
C ASP A 437 -1.70 -10.77 -4.10
N ARG A 438 -2.89 -10.90 -4.71
CA ARG A 438 -3.18 -11.97 -5.67
C ARG A 438 -2.24 -11.98 -6.86
N HIS A 439 -1.93 -10.81 -7.45
CA HIS A 439 -0.99 -10.74 -8.58
C HIS A 439 0.42 -11.17 -8.16
N PHE A 440 0.91 -10.60 -7.07
CA PHE A 440 2.26 -10.88 -6.58
C PHE A 440 2.42 -12.32 -6.12
N ASP A 441 1.41 -12.91 -5.50
CA ASP A 441 1.38 -14.34 -5.16
C ASP A 441 1.51 -15.21 -6.42
N LEU A 442 0.73 -14.95 -7.45
CA LEU A 442 0.79 -15.72 -8.69
C LEU A 442 2.14 -15.59 -9.40
N VAL A 443 2.74 -14.41 -9.35
CA VAL A 443 4.06 -14.15 -9.93
C VAL A 443 5.15 -14.90 -9.15
N ARG A 444 5.21 -14.78 -7.82
CA ARG A 444 6.23 -15.45 -7.00
C ARG A 444 6.09 -16.98 -6.97
N TRP A 445 4.88 -17.50 -7.16
CA TRP A 445 4.61 -18.93 -7.33
C TRP A 445 4.93 -19.45 -8.72
N GLY A 446 5.16 -18.56 -9.71
CA GLY A 446 5.39 -18.94 -11.11
C GLY A 446 4.12 -19.44 -11.80
N LEU A 447 2.94 -19.03 -11.34
CA LEU A 447 1.64 -19.49 -11.81
C LEU A 447 0.87 -18.44 -12.63
N ALA A 448 1.37 -17.20 -12.71
CA ALA A 448 0.69 -16.09 -13.36
C ALA A 448 0.38 -16.41 -14.85
N GLU A 449 1.35 -16.94 -15.61
CA GLU A 449 1.15 -17.28 -17.01
C GLU A 449 0.01 -18.30 -17.20
N SER A 450 0.06 -19.41 -16.49
CA SER A 450 -0.91 -20.49 -16.65
C SER A 450 -2.33 -20.09 -16.22
N ILE A 451 -2.43 -19.20 -15.23
CA ILE A 451 -3.75 -18.74 -14.72
C ILE A 451 -4.30 -17.63 -15.61
N TYR A 452 -3.52 -16.58 -15.90
CA TYR A 452 -4.05 -15.44 -16.66
C TYR A 452 -4.34 -15.78 -18.12
N ASN A 453 -3.49 -16.58 -18.76
CA ASN A 453 -3.69 -16.96 -20.18
C ASN A 453 -4.83 -17.96 -20.39
N ALA A 454 -5.29 -18.61 -19.31
CA ALA A 454 -6.47 -19.48 -19.36
C ALA A 454 -7.80 -18.72 -19.15
N LEU A 455 -7.77 -17.44 -18.75
CA LEU A 455 -8.96 -16.68 -18.49
C LEU A 455 -9.59 -16.14 -19.79
N PRO A 456 -10.88 -16.40 -20.04
CA PRO A 456 -11.57 -15.82 -21.17
C PRO A 456 -11.81 -14.32 -20.96
N ALA A 457 -12.18 -13.65 -22.06
CA ALA A 457 -12.80 -12.33 -21.97
C ALA A 457 -14.11 -12.39 -21.18
N GLU A 458 -14.44 -11.33 -20.46
CA GLU A 458 -15.72 -11.17 -19.77
C GLU A 458 -16.51 -10.03 -20.46
N GLY A 459 -17.56 -10.37 -21.17
CA GLY A 459 -18.36 -9.39 -21.91
C GLY A 459 -17.52 -8.56 -22.89
N THR A 460 -17.87 -7.29 -23.02
CA THR A 460 -17.13 -6.30 -23.82
C THR A 460 -16.18 -5.45 -22.98
N TYR A 461 -16.22 -5.60 -21.65
CA TYR A 461 -15.54 -4.72 -20.71
C TYR A 461 -14.18 -5.24 -20.24
N LYS A 462 -13.92 -6.56 -20.33
CA LYS A 462 -12.65 -7.16 -19.95
C LYS A 462 -12.16 -8.09 -21.05
N PRO A 463 -11.19 -7.69 -21.86
CA PRO A 463 -10.62 -8.56 -22.90
C PRO A 463 -9.84 -9.71 -22.27
N ALA A 464 -9.65 -10.79 -23.05
CA ALA A 464 -8.64 -11.77 -22.74
C ALA A 464 -7.26 -11.11 -22.80
N ARG A 465 -6.36 -11.49 -21.89
CA ARG A 465 -5.02 -10.91 -21.81
C ARG A 465 -3.93 -11.97 -21.84
N THR A 466 -2.75 -11.60 -22.26
CA THR A 466 -1.61 -12.51 -22.35
C THR A 466 -0.50 -12.07 -21.41
N PHE A 467 -0.22 -12.88 -20.40
CA PHE A 467 0.91 -12.70 -19.51
C PHE A 467 2.16 -13.38 -20.11
N ILE A 468 3.24 -12.63 -20.21
CA ILE A 468 4.54 -13.11 -20.69
C ILE A 468 5.52 -12.99 -19.52
N PRO A 469 5.97 -14.11 -18.90
CA PRO A 469 6.79 -14.07 -17.68
C PRO A 469 8.08 -13.26 -17.80
N THR A 470 8.73 -13.31 -18.95
CA THR A 470 9.98 -12.59 -19.20
C THR A 470 9.82 -11.08 -19.32
N ARG A 471 8.58 -10.59 -19.40
CA ARG A 471 8.23 -9.17 -19.46
C ARG A 471 7.40 -8.76 -18.24
N HIS A 472 6.24 -9.42 -18.05
CA HIS A 472 5.19 -8.95 -17.14
C HIS A 472 5.38 -9.41 -15.69
N ARG A 473 6.48 -10.14 -15.38
CA ARG A 473 6.85 -10.48 -14.00
C ARG A 473 7.11 -9.23 -13.15
N LEU A 474 7.64 -8.19 -13.76
CA LEU A 474 7.92 -6.90 -13.16
C LEU A 474 7.19 -5.81 -13.96
N LEU A 475 6.92 -4.69 -13.33
CA LEU A 475 6.43 -3.50 -14.03
C LEU A 475 7.56 -2.81 -14.81
N PRO A 476 7.25 -2.03 -15.84
CA PRO A 476 8.24 -1.18 -16.48
C PRO A 476 8.75 -0.14 -15.46
N TYR A 477 10.05 0.09 -15.49
CA TYR A 477 10.64 1.16 -14.69
C TYR A 477 10.15 2.51 -15.24
N PRO A 478 9.76 3.47 -14.38
CA PRO A 478 9.31 4.78 -14.84
C PRO A 478 10.36 5.45 -15.73
N GLN A 479 9.97 5.90 -16.91
CA GLN A 479 10.90 6.47 -17.89
C GLN A 479 11.57 7.73 -17.37
N GLY A 480 10.83 8.57 -16.63
CA GLY A 480 11.39 9.77 -15.99
C GLY A 480 12.57 9.46 -15.07
N GLU A 481 12.53 8.33 -14.33
CA GLU A 481 13.63 7.91 -13.45
C GLU A 481 14.84 7.41 -14.24
N ILE A 482 14.62 6.74 -15.37
CA ILE A 482 15.69 6.33 -16.29
C ILE A 482 16.39 7.56 -16.84
N ASP A 483 15.63 8.53 -17.32
CA ASP A 483 16.14 9.78 -17.90
C ASP A 483 16.89 10.61 -16.86
N ASN A 484 16.32 10.78 -15.65
CA ASN A 484 16.94 11.51 -14.54
C ASN A 484 18.24 10.85 -14.07
N SER A 485 18.39 9.54 -14.22
CA SER A 485 19.62 8.80 -13.89
C SER A 485 20.71 8.93 -14.93
N ASN A 486 20.52 9.71 -16.02
CA ASN A 486 21.39 9.70 -17.20
C ASN A 486 21.64 8.29 -17.76
N GLY A 487 20.64 7.43 -17.71
CA GLY A 487 20.67 6.06 -18.19
C GLY A 487 21.47 5.07 -17.29
N SER A 488 21.81 5.44 -16.06
CA SER A 488 22.40 4.51 -15.08
C SER A 488 21.37 3.48 -14.61
N ILE A 489 20.11 3.88 -14.47
CA ILE A 489 18.98 2.98 -14.26
C ILE A 489 18.57 2.41 -15.63
N LYS A 490 18.50 1.10 -15.73
CA LYS A 490 18.07 0.40 -16.94
C LYS A 490 16.64 -0.09 -16.81
N GLN A 491 15.93 -0.11 -17.94
CA GLN A 491 14.59 -0.66 -18.03
C GLN A 491 14.56 -2.15 -17.64
N ASN A 492 13.43 -2.61 -17.13
CA ASN A 492 13.17 -4.03 -16.95
C ASN A 492 13.14 -4.78 -18.31
N PRO A 493 13.48 -6.08 -18.34
CA PRO A 493 13.57 -6.80 -19.59
C PRO A 493 12.30 -6.77 -20.44
N ASN A 494 12.46 -6.58 -21.75
CA ASN A 494 11.40 -6.61 -22.76
C ASN A 494 10.38 -5.45 -22.70
N TYR A 495 10.74 -4.36 -22.03
CA TYR A 495 10.01 -3.09 -22.09
C TYR A 495 10.73 -2.07 -22.96
#